data_b743f60e80c90717393041f6e5c1a043
#
_entry.id   b743f60e80c90717393041f6e5c1a043
#
_cell.length_a   1.000
_cell.length_b   1.000
_cell.length_c   1.000
_cell.angle_alpha   90.00
_cell.angle_beta   90.00
_cell.angle_gamma   90.00
#
_symmetry.space_group_name_H-M   'P 1'
#
loop_
_entity.id
_entity.type
_entity.pdbx_description
1 polymer ?
#
loop_
_entity_poly.entity_id
_entity_poly.type
_entity_poly.pdbx_seq_one_letter_code
_entity_poly.pdbx_strand_id
1 'polypeptide(L)'
;MKFLWPSPSTALNNCMKIIITLMTLLLSYPLSAKDTYIGLGMGIQDGLNGGKDAKEYGLTVGKKFNDFFTGEIKTRTKIKDNSTGNDQRAEFALIGSLHMFYLRAGAGRKFERNKDHGYWHAEPGVKFKLTDTWSFKTGVRFRDSFDPIYEQSDITYKFGFSKKLNDNNSISINSKFKRGDSQYNSIGIGYKYKF
;
A
#
# COMPACT_ATOMS: atom_id res chain seq x y z
N MET A 1 21.90 -4.45 30.66
CA MET A 1 20.46 -4.36 30.60
C MET A 1 19.98 -5.15 29.37
N LYS A 2 19.30 -6.30 29.56
CA LYS A 2 18.74 -7.06 28.44
C LYS A 2 17.36 -6.48 28.12
N PHE A 3 17.23 -5.79 26.99
CA PHE A 3 15.92 -5.42 26.48
C PHE A 3 15.20 -6.69 26.02
N LEU A 4 14.19 -7.10 26.78
CA LEU A 4 13.27 -8.17 26.39
C LEU A 4 12.35 -7.65 25.30
N TRP A 5 12.62 -8.03 24.07
CA TRP A 5 11.70 -7.80 22.95
C TRP A 5 10.46 -8.70 23.09
N PRO A 6 9.25 -8.17 22.89
CA PRO A 6 8.04 -9.00 22.93
C PRO A 6 8.12 -10.10 21.87
N SER A 7 7.60 -11.28 22.20
CA SER A 7 7.57 -12.42 21.28
C SER A 7 6.84 -12.07 19.97
N PRO A 8 7.16 -12.72 18.85
CA PRO A 8 6.52 -12.44 17.55
C PRO A 8 4.98 -12.51 17.57
N SER A 9 4.41 -13.38 18.40
CA SER A 9 2.98 -13.50 18.62
C SER A 9 2.38 -12.27 19.32
N THR A 10 3.10 -11.69 20.28
CA THR A 10 2.68 -10.47 21.00
C THR A 10 2.75 -9.23 20.10
N ALA A 11 3.78 -9.14 19.24
CA ALA A 11 3.90 -8.06 18.27
C ALA A 11 2.79 -8.11 17.22
N LEU A 12 2.41 -9.30 16.73
CA LEU A 12 1.32 -9.50 15.78
C LEU A 12 -0.04 -9.10 16.41
N ASN A 13 -0.30 -9.52 17.65
CA ASN A 13 -1.51 -9.15 18.39
C ASN A 13 -1.61 -7.64 18.65
N ASN A 14 -0.51 -6.98 18.99
CA ASN A 14 -0.50 -5.53 19.19
C ASN A 14 -0.69 -4.77 17.89
N CYS A 15 -0.12 -5.23 16.78
CA CYS A 15 -0.32 -4.62 15.47
C CYS A 15 -1.77 -4.79 14.98
N MET A 16 -2.37 -5.96 15.18
CA MET A 16 -3.76 -6.21 14.87
C MET A 16 -4.69 -5.33 15.71
N LYS A 17 -4.40 -5.14 17.01
CA LYS A 17 -5.13 -4.22 17.88
C LYS A 17 -5.02 -2.77 17.42
N ILE A 18 -3.84 -2.30 17.02
CA ILE A 18 -3.64 -0.94 16.49
C ILE A 18 -4.40 -0.75 15.17
N ILE A 19 -4.38 -1.73 14.28
CA ILE A 19 -5.14 -1.68 13.02
C ILE A 19 -6.65 -1.67 13.30
N ILE A 20 -7.13 -2.52 14.21
CA ILE A 20 -8.55 -2.56 14.61
C ILE A 20 -8.96 -1.25 15.29
N THR A 21 -8.13 -0.70 16.19
CA THR A 21 -8.39 0.58 16.86
C THR A 21 -8.38 1.76 15.86
N LEU A 22 -7.45 1.78 14.92
CA LEU A 22 -7.43 2.78 13.85
C LEU A 22 -8.62 2.60 12.88
N MET A 23 -9.03 1.38 12.59
CA MET A 23 -10.24 1.11 11.82
C MET A 23 -11.51 1.55 12.58
N THR A 24 -11.61 1.25 13.87
CA THR A 24 -12.73 1.70 14.72
C THR A 24 -12.75 3.22 14.85
N LEU A 25 -11.62 3.87 15.02
CA LEU A 25 -11.51 5.33 15.02
C LEU A 25 -11.91 5.95 13.66
N LEU A 26 -11.51 5.35 12.55
CA LEU A 26 -11.94 5.77 11.22
C LEU A 26 -13.43 5.53 10.98
N LEU A 27 -14.02 4.52 11.61
CA LEU A 27 -15.44 4.17 11.47
C LEU A 27 -16.33 4.87 12.50
N SER A 28 -15.79 5.30 13.66
CA SER A 28 -16.57 5.94 14.74
C SER A 28 -16.72 7.46 14.61
N TYR A 29 -15.97 8.13 13.76
CA TYR A 29 -16.32 9.51 13.40
C TYR A 29 -17.63 9.49 12.60
N PRO A 30 -18.55 10.47 12.80
CA PRO A 30 -19.76 10.61 11.97
C PRO A 30 -19.35 10.89 10.54
N LEU A 31 -19.10 9.84 9.85
CA LEU A 31 -18.59 9.79 8.51
C LEU A 31 -19.79 9.85 7.58
N SER A 32 -19.91 10.92 6.87
CA SER A 32 -20.59 10.82 5.59
C SER A 32 -19.97 9.60 4.88
N ALA A 33 -20.70 8.50 4.80
CA ALA A 33 -20.25 7.26 4.16
C ALA A 33 -19.75 7.54 2.73
N LYS A 34 -20.27 8.60 2.13
CA LYS A 34 -20.02 9.09 0.78
C LYS A 34 -18.55 9.31 0.42
N ASP A 35 -17.65 9.46 1.40
CA ASP A 35 -16.23 9.75 1.16
C ASP A 35 -15.29 8.62 1.56
N THR A 36 -15.84 7.48 1.92
CA THR A 36 -15.08 6.28 2.31
C THR A 36 -15.06 5.27 1.18
N TYR A 37 -13.99 4.52 1.06
CA TYR A 37 -13.88 3.42 0.10
C TYR A 37 -13.10 2.24 0.65
N ILE A 38 -13.41 1.08 0.12
CA ILE A 38 -12.66 -0.16 0.32
C ILE A 38 -12.11 -0.60 -1.04
N GLY A 39 -10.85 -1.03 -1.06
CA GLY A 39 -10.19 -1.54 -2.25
C GLY A 39 -9.58 -2.90 -1.98
N LEU A 40 -9.77 -3.81 -2.92
CA LEU A 40 -9.10 -5.11 -2.96
C LEU A 40 -8.13 -5.13 -4.14
N GLY A 41 -7.02 -5.81 -3.98
CA GLY A 41 -6.04 -5.94 -5.06
C GLY A 41 -5.36 -7.30 -5.03
N MET A 42 -5.05 -7.81 -6.20
CA MET A 42 -4.21 -8.97 -6.38
C MET A 42 -3.20 -8.71 -7.49
N GLY A 43 -2.06 -9.36 -7.43
CA GLY A 43 -1.04 -9.22 -8.45
C GLY A 43 -0.03 -10.33 -8.41
N ILE A 44 0.69 -10.44 -9.51
CA ILE A 44 1.85 -11.31 -9.65
C ILE A 44 3.10 -10.45 -9.74
N GLN A 45 4.17 -10.97 -9.22
CA GLN A 45 5.47 -10.34 -9.22
C GLN A 45 6.47 -11.32 -9.83
N ASP A 46 7.23 -10.82 -10.79
CA ASP A 46 8.37 -11.48 -11.39
C ASP A 46 9.65 -10.91 -10.75
N GLY A 47 10.41 -11.74 -10.07
CA GLY A 47 11.66 -11.38 -9.42
C GLY A 47 12.78 -11.26 -10.44
N LEU A 48 13.51 -10.15 -10.42
CA LEU A 48 14.67 -9.89 -11.27
C LEU A 48 15.97 -10.13 -10.47
N ASN A 49 17.04 -10.51 -11.18
CA ASN A 49 18.39 -10.67 -10.60
C ASN A 49 18.43 -11.55 -9.35
N GLY A 50 17.85 -12.75 -9.44
CA GLY A 50 17.78 -13.69 -8.32
C GLY A 50 16.66 -13.40 -7.32
N GLY A 51 15.80 -12.43 -7.61
CA GLY A 51 14.55 -12.21 -6.88
C GLY A 51 13.61 -13.41 -7.06
N LYS A 52 12.71 -13.60 -6.09
CA LYS A 52 11.71 -14.66 -6.14
C LYS A 52 10.39 -14.15 -6.69
N ASP A 53 9.76 -14.99 -7.48
CA ASP A 53 8.38 -14.79 -7.92
C ASP A 53 7.43 -14.81 -6.73
N ALA A 54 6.37 -14.05 -6.81
CA ALA A 54 5.43 -13.96 -5.72
C ALA A 54 4.03 -13.54 -6.18
N LYS A 55 3.04 -13.96 -5.41
CA LYS A 55 1.66 -13.47 -5.47
C LYS A 55 1.45 -12.42 -4.38
N GLU A 56 0.80 -11.32 -4.73
CA GLU A 56 0.52 -10.22 -3.81
C GLU A 56 -0.99 -10.03 -3.67
N TYR A 57 -1.47 -9.93 -2.43
CA TYR A 57 -2.86 -9.61 -2.10
C TYR A 57 -2.87 -8.37 -1.22
N GLY A 58 -3.84 -7.50 -1.40
CA GLY A 58 -3.93 -6.26 -0.63
C GLY A 58 -5.35 -5.84 -0.36
N LEU A 59 -5.54 -5.29 0.83
CA LEU A 59 -6.75 -4.60 1.25
C LEU A 59 -6.39 -3.13 1.50
N THR A 60 -7.24 -2.22 1.05
CA THR A 60 -7.11 -0.79 1.29
C THR A 60 -8.43 -0.25 1.82
N VAL A 61 -8.35 0.53 2.88
CA VAL A 61 -9.46 1.36 3.35
C VAL A 61 -9.01 2.79 3.26
N GLY A 62 -9.81 3.64 2.65
CA GLY A 62 -9.47 5.05 2.50
C GLY A 62 -10.66 5.96 2.75
N LYS A 63 -10.36 7.17 3.18
CA LYS A 63 -11.31 8.23 3.42
C LYS A 63 -10.80 9.53 2.82
N LYS A 64 -11.66 10.18 2.05
CA LYS A 64 -11.45 11.53 1.57
C LYS A 64 -11.91 12.50 2.68
N PHE A 65 -11.00 13.30 3.22
CA PHE A 65 -11.32 14.28 4.25
C PHE A 65 -11.87 15.58 3.65
N ASN A 66 -11.32 15.96 2.50
CA ASN A 66 -11.73 17.11 1.69
C ASN A 66 -11.24 16.89 0.24
N ASP A 67 -11.39 17.89 -0.62
CA ASP A 67 -10.99 17.79 -2.03
C ASP A 67 -9.49 17.61 -2.24
N PHE A 68 -8.68 17.99 -1.26
CA PHE A 68 -7.23 17.95 -1.33
C PHE A 68 -6.61 16.74 -0.61
N PHE A 69 -7.24 16.22 0.45
CA PHE A 69 -6.63 15.21 1.30
C PHE A 69 -7.45 13.93 1.43
N THR A 70 -6.75 12.83 1.30
CA THR A 70 -7.26 11.46 1.52
C THR A 70 -6.32 10.70 2.43
N GLY A 71 -6.86 10.05 3.46
CA GLY A 71 -6.13 9.08 4.29
C GLY A 71 -6.36 7.66 3.78
N GLU A 72 -5.35 6.82 3.83
CA GLU A 72 -5.44 5.40 3.50
C GLU A 72 -4.73 4.54 4.52
N ILE A 73 -5.37 3.42 4.88
CA ILE A 73 -4.73 2.28 5.54
C ILE A 73 -4.69 1.15 4.52
N LYS A 74 -3.54 0.54 4.37
CA LYS A 74 -3.34 -0.55 3.43
C LYS A 74 -2.63 -1.70 4.10
N THR A 75 -3.19 -2.89 3.95
CA THR A 75 -2.48 -4.14 4.27
C THR A 75 -2.10 -4.86 2.99
N ARG A 76 -1.04 -5.62 3.06
CA ARG A 76 -0.54 -6.39 1.93
C ARG A 76 0.09 -7.68 2.42
N THR A 77 -0.26 -8.78 1.79
CA THR A 77 0.37 -10.09 1.98
C THR A 77 1.03 -10.51 0.68
N LYS A 78 2.28 -10.90 0.77
CA LYS A 78 3.07 -11.39 -0.35
C LYS A 78 3.46 -12.84 -0.06
N ILE A 79 3.02 -13.74 -0.93
CA ILE A 79 3.33 -15.17 -0.90
C ILE A 79 4.41 -15.40 -1.94
N LYS A 80 5.61 -15.76 -1.50
CA LYS A 80 6.76 -16.05 -2.36
C LYS A 80 6.77 -17.53 -2.75
N ASP A 81 7.03 -17.81 -4.01
CA ASP A 81 7.22 -19.18 -4.46
C ASP A 81 8.51 -19.75 -3.82
N ASN A 82 8.47 -21.02 -3.44
CA ASN A 82 9.58 -21.75 -2.82
C ASN A 82 10.17 -21.12 -1.54
N SER A 83 9.37 -20.39 -0.77
CA SER A 83 9.80 -19.86 0.53
C SER A 83 8.87 -20.27 1.65
N THR A 84 9.45 -20.51 2.83
CA THR A 84 8.72 -20.91 4.03
C THR A 84 8.07 -19.72 4.77
N GLY A 85 8.01 -18.53 4.18
CA GLY A 85 7.50 -17.34 4.86
C GLY A 85 6.74 -16.39 3.94
N ASN A 86 5.64 -15.85 4.46
CA ASN A 86 4.89 -14.78 3.84
C ASN A 86 5.38 -13.42 4.34
N ASP A 87 5.57 -12.45 3.44
CA ASP A 87 5.79 -11.07 3.84
C ASP A 87 4.43 -10.40 4.03
N GLN A 88 4.23 -9.79 5.18
CA GLN A 88 3.07 -8.96 5.44
C GLN A 88 3.50 -7.50 5.61
N ARG A 89 2.63 -6.59 5.25
CA ARG A 89 2.84 -5.14 5.45
C ARG A 89 1.56 -4.49 5.88
N ALA A 90 1.69 -3.56 6.81
CA ALA A 90 0.65 -2.59 7.14
C ALA A 90 1.20 -1.19 6.91
N GLU A 91 0.43 -0.33 6.27
CA GLU A 91 0.86 1.01 5.84
C GLU A 91 -0.28 2.00 6.09
N PHE A 92 0.06 3.14 6.65
CA PHE A 92 -0.79 4.32 6.67
C PHE A 92 -0.20 5.36 5.72
N ALA A 93 -1.05 6.08 4.99
CA ALA A 93 -0.61 7.15 4.10
C ALA A 93 -1.62 8.29 4.04
N LEU A 94 -1.11 9.50 3.88
CA LEU A 94 -1.83 10.68 3.46
C LEU A 94 -1.55 10.97 2.00
N ILE A 95 -2.59 11.32 1.25
CA ILE A 95 -2.50 11.66 -0.16
C ILE A 95 -3.02 13.08 -0.29
N GLY A 96 -2.11 14.00 -0.62
CA GLY A 96 -2.45 15.35 -1.07
C GLY A 96 -2.66 15.35 -2.58
N SER A 97 -3.72 15.98 -3.07
CA SER A 97 -4.01 16.08 -4.52
C SER A 97 -4.32 17.51 -4.91
N LEU A 98 -3.66 18.00 -5.95
CA LEU A 98 -3.90 19.31 -6.53
C LEU A 98 -3.96 19.19 -8.04
N HIS A 99 -5.15 19.40 -8.62
CA HIS A 99 -5.41 19.19 -10.05
C HIS A 99 -5.03 17.77 -10.49
N MET A 100 -4.04 17.65 -11.39
CA MET A 100 -3.53 16.36 -11.85
C MET A 100 -2.42 15.79 -10.96
N PHE A 101 -1.79 16.61 -10.12
CA PHE A 101 -0.68 16.20 -9.28
C PHE A 101 -1.16 15.56 -7.98
N TYR A 102 -0.41 14.58 -7.49
CA TYR A 102 -0.60 14.05 -6.14
C TYR A 102 0.74 13.78 -5.48
N LEU A 103 0.75 13.88 -4.17
CA LEU A 103 1.82 13.41 -3.30
C LEU A 103 1.22 12.45 -2.28
N ARG A 104 1.67 11.21 -2.27
CA ARG A 104 1.36 10.22 -1.24
C ARG A 104 2.56 10.09 -0.32
N ALA A 105 2.40 10.38 0.96
CA ALA A 105 3.42 10.19 1.98
C ALA A 105 2.87 9.30 3.08
N GLY A 106 3.70 8.44 3.64
CA GLY A 106 3.24 7.55 4.69
C GLY A 106 4.35 6.75 5.34
N ALA A 107 3.92 5.96 6.31
CA ALA A 107 4.78 5.04 7.05
C ALA A 107 4.10 3.68 7.17
N GLY A 108 4.89 2.66 7.39
CA GLY A 108 4.39 1.31 7.55
C GLY A 108 5.36 0.41 8.29
N ARG A 109 4.91 -0.80 8.51
CA ARG A 109 5.72 -1.88 9.07
C ARG A 109 5.67 -3.09 8.16
N LYS A 110 6.81 -3.68 7.92
CA LYS A 110 6.97 -4.94 7.21
C LYS A 110 7.23 -6.03 8.23
N PHE A 111 6.50 -7.12 8.11
CA PHE A 111 6.61 -8.31 8.94
C PHE A 111 7.16 -9.43 8.07
N GLU A 112 8.38 -9.83 8.33
CA GLU A 112 9.05 -10.99 7.74
C GLU A 112 9.44 -11.95 8.87
N ARG A 113 9.61 -13.23 8.57
CA ARG A 113 9.86 -14.28 9.57
C ARG A 113 10.94 -13.94 10.59
N ASN A 114 11.97 -13.20 10.20
CA ASN A 114 13.12 -12.86 11.07
C ASN A 114 13.53 -11.38 11.01
N LYS A 115 12.74 -10.52 10.35
CA LYS A 115 13.14 -9.13 10.08
C LYS A 115 11.93 -8.21 10.02
N ASP A 116 11.44 -7.83 11.18
CA ASP A 116 10.39 -6.82 11.27
C ASP A 116 11.02 -5.44 11.31
N HIS A 117 10.63 -4.56 10.39
CA HIS A 117 11.13 -3.19 10.39
C HIS A 117 10.06 -2.18 9.97
N GLY A 118 10.19 -0.97 10.51
CA GLY A 118 9.42 0.19 10.08
C GLY A 118 10.02 0.83 8.85
N TYR A 119 9.20 1.47 8.01
CA TYR A 119 9.64 2.23 6.85
C TYR A 119 8.76 3.44 6.60
N TRP A 120 9.32 4.42 5.93
CA TRP A 120 8.59 5.55 5.36
C TRP A 120 8.57 5.47 3.83
N HIS A 121 7.67 6.21 3.22
CA HIS A 121 7.65 6.37 1.78
C HIS A 121 7.07 7.72 1.38
N ALA A 122 7.53 8.19 0.22
CA ALA A 122 6.97 9.32 -0.51
C ALA A 122 6.75 8.93 -1.97
N GLU A 123 5.62 9.33 -2.53
CA GLU A 123 5.24 8.99 -3.91
C GLU A 123 4.63 10.21 -4.60
N PRO A 124 5.43 11.09 -5.19
CA PRO A 124 4.93 12.08 -6.13
C PRO A 124 4.42 11.40 -7.40
N GLY A 125 3.41 12.00 -8.00
CA GLY A 125 2.84 11.46 -9.24
C GLY A 125 1.78 12.36 -9.86
N VAL A 126 1.24 11.87 -10.96
CA VAL A 126 0.19 12.54 -11.72
C VAL A 126 -0.96 11.58 -12.02
N LYS A 127 -2.15 12.13 -12.09
CA LYS A 127 -3.37 11.42 -12.46
C LYS A 127 -4.11 12.21 -13.54
N PHE A 128 -4.40 11.54 -14.64
CA PHE A 128 -5.12 12.12 -15.78
C PHE A 128 -6.49 11.45 -15.91
N LYS A 129 -7.53 12.24 -16.14
CA LYS A 129 -8.79 11.74 -16.68
C LYS A 129 -8.63 11.64 -18.20
N LEU A 130 -8.74 10.44 -18.74
CA LEU A 130 -8.69 10.20 -20.18
C LEU A 130 -10.08 10.37 -20.80
N THR A 131 -11.10 9.91 -20.06
CA THR A 131 -12.52 10.10 -20.36
C THR A 131 -13.28 10.23 -19.03
N ASP A 132 -14.61 10.34 -19.06
CA ASP A 132 -15.42 10.36 -17.83
C ASP A 132 -15.33 9.08 -17.01
N THR A 133 -15.00 7.98 -17.67
CA THR A 133 -14.90 6.66 -17.02
C THR A 133 -13.47 6.15 -16.86
N TRP A 134 -12.53 6.59 -17.70
CA TRP A 134 -11.15 6.12 -17.68
C TRP A 134 -10.20 7.14 -17.08
N SER A 135 -9.28 6.68 -16.26
CA SER A 135 -8.17 7.48 -15.74
C SER A 135 -6.86 6.71 -15.78
N PHE A 136 -5.80 7.47 -15.99
CA PHE A 136 -4.42 6.98 -15.92
C PHE A 136 -3.72 7.65 -14.73
N LYS A 137 -2.91 6.89 -14.00
CA LYS A 137 -2.12 7.34 -12.87
C LYS A 137 -0.71 6.84 -13.02
N THR A 138 0.28 7.72 -12.83
CA THR A 138 1.69 7.33 -12.76
C THR A 138 2.38 8.06 -11.61
N GLY A 139 3.41 7.45 -11.04
CA GLY A 139 4.18 8.03 -9.96
C GLY A 139 5.45 7.25 -9.66
N VAL A 140 6.33 7.89 -8.92
CA VAL A 140 7.58 7.31 -8.45
C VAL A 140 7.53 7.27 -6.93
N ARG A 141 7.65 6.07 -6.36
CA ARG A 141 7.70 5.87 -4.91
C ARG A 141 9.15 5.69 -4.47
N PHE A 142 9.56 6.53 -3.57
CA PHE A 142 10.76 6.39 -2.76
C PHE A 142 10.36 5.74 -1.44
N ARG A 143 11.10 4.75 -1.00
CA ARG A 143 10.87 4.10 0.30
C ARG A 143 12.20 3.80 0.94
N ASP A 144 12.28 4.00 2.25
CA ASP A 144 13.45 3.69 3.05
C ASP A 144 13.06 3.17 4.43
N SER A 145 13.96 2.43 5.07
CA SER A 145 13.76 1.92 6.43
C SER A 145 14.01 3.03 7.46
N PHE A 146 13.29 2.99 8.58
CA PHE A 146 13.64 3.79 9.76
C PHE A 146 14.83 3.21 10.53
N ASP A 147 15.13 1.93 10.31
CA ASP A 147 16.20 1.23 10.98
C ASP A 147 17.41 1.11 10.04
N PRO A 148 18.55 1.75 10.36
CA PRO A 148 19.74 1.74 9.52
C PRO A 148 20.35 0.34 9.35
N ILE A 149 20.04 -0.62 10.25
CA ILE A 149 20.50 -2.02 10.11
C ILE A 149 19.78 -2.71 8.94
N TYR A 150 18.58 -2.24 8.59
CA TYR A 150 17.76 -2.74 7.48
C TYR A 150 17.75 -1.75 6.33
N GLU A 151 18.92 -1.28 5.90
CA GLU A 151 19.02 -0.44 4.70
C GLU A 151 18.24 -1.08 3.55
N GLN A 152 17.06 -0.59 3.27
CA GLN A 152 16.22 -1.03 2.15
C GLN A 152 15.70 0.19 1.41
N SER A 153 16.64 0.93 0.86
CA SER A 153 16.31 2.02 -0.04
C SER A 153 15.80 1.46 -1.37
N ASP A 154 14.60 1.80 -1.75
CA ASP A 154 14.08 1.37 -3.05
C ASP A 154 13.26 2.46 -3.77
N ILE A 155 13.34 2.43 -5.09
CA ILE A 155 12.58 3.25 -5.99
C ILE A 155 11.60 2.35 -6.75
N THR A 156 10.33 2.72 -6.77
CA THR A 156 9.29 1.99 -7.50
C THR A 156 8.57 2.92 -8.46
N TYR A 157 8.70 2.67 -9.75
CA TYR A 157 7.88 3.30 -10.79
C TYR A 157 6.53 2.60 -10.84
N LYS A 158 5.45 3.37 -10.91
CA LYS A 158 4.09 2.86 -10.90
C LYS A 158 3.28 3.44 -12.03
N PHE A 159 2.50 2.58 -12.66
CA PHE A 159 1.56 2.93 -13.72
C PHE A 159 0.23 2.25 -13.40
N GLY A 160 -0.86 2.93 -13.63
CA GLY A 160 -2.19 2.39 -13.38
C GLY A 160 -3.24 2.96 -14.32
N PHE A 161 -4.05 2.08 -14.87
CA PHE A 161 -5.28 2.44 -15.58
C PHE A 161 -6.45 2.04 -14.70
N SER A 162 -7.43 2.92 -14.59
CA SER A 162 -8.65 2.65 -13.82
C SER A 162 -9.87 2.97 -14.67
N LYS A 163 -10.87 2.09 -14.61
CA LYS A 163 -12.17 2.28 -15.24
C LYS A 163 -13.23 2.38 -14.15
N LYS A 164 -13.99 3.46 -14.17
CA LYS A 164 -15.21 3.64 -13.38
C LYS A 164 -16.31 2.81 -14.04
N LEU A 165 -16.88 1.85 -13.31
CA LEU A 165 -17.98 1.01 -13.78
C LEU A 165 -19.34 1.71 -13.53
N ASN A 166 -19.45 2.36 -12.37
CA ASN A 166 -20.54 3.22 -11.95
C ASN A 166 -20.02 4.18 -10.87
N ASP A 167 -20.90 4.94 -10.21
CA ASP A 167 -20.49 5.95 -9.22
C ASP A 167 -19.76 5.38 -8.02
N ASN A 168 -20.05 4.14 -7.67
CA ASN A 168 -19.50 3.47 -6.50
C ASN A 168 -18.36 2.50 -6.84
N ASN A 169 -18.31 1.98 -8.06
CA ASN A 169 -17.43 0.86 -8.42
C ASN A 169 -16.39 1.25 -9.46
N SER A 170 -15.17 0.81 -9.26
CA SER A 170 -14.11 0.91 -10.26
C SER A 170 -13.18 -0.29 -10.21
N ILE A 171 -12.62 -0.61 -11.38
CA ILE A 171 -11.56 -1.60 -11.54
C ILE A 171 -10.28 -0.90 -12.00
N SER A 172 -9.14 -1.52 -11.73
CA SER A 172 -7.85 -0.99 -12.16
C SER A 172 -6.89 -2.10 -12.53
N ILE A 173 -5.98 -1.78 -13.45
CA ILE A 173 -4.79 -2.57 -13.77
C ILE A 173 -3.60 -1.71 -13.38
N ASN A 174 -2.65 -2.29 -12.64
CA ASN A 174 -1.51 -1.58 -12.12
C ASN A 174 -0.22 -2.34 -12.43
N SER A 175 0.79 -1.63 -12.90
CA SER A 175 2.14 -2.16 -13.07
C SER A 175 3.11 -1.43 -12.15
N LYS A 176 4.10 -2.15 -11.65
CA LYS A 176 5.16 -1.62 -10.79
C LYS A 176 6.50 -2.18 -11.26
N PHE A 177 7.48 -1.31 -11.30
CA PHE A 177 8.86 -1.62 -11.65
C PHE A 177 9.73 -1.16 -10.49
N LYS A 178 10.13 -2.08 -9.63
CA LYS A 178 10.94 -1.78 -8.46
C LYS A 178 12.42 -1.95 -8.78
N ARG A 179 13.23 -1.00 -8.32
CA ARG A 179 14.69 -0.97 -8.41
C ARG A 179 15.26 -0.64 -7.03
N GLY A 180 16.50 -1.07 -6.79
CA GLY A 180 17.19 -0.96 -5.51
C GLY A 180 17.58 -2.35 -5.00
N ASP A 181 17.63 -2.55 -3.69
CA ASP A 181 18.10 -3.80 -3.05
C ASP A 181 17.29 -5.04 -3.44
N SER A 182 16.02 -4.88 -3.74
CA SER A 182 15.21 -5.96 -4.31
C SER A 182 14.56 -5.49 -5.59
N GLN A 183 14.87 -6.12 -6.70
CA GLN A 183 14.35 -5.76 -8.01
C GLN A 183 13.23 -6.69 -8.42
N TYR A 184 12.13 -6.14 -8.91
CA TYR A 184 11.04 -6.90 -9.50
C TYR A 184 10.17 -6.06 -10.43
N ASN A 185 9.49 -6.74 -11.33
CA ASN A 185 8.36 -6.22 -12.06
C ASN A 185 7.07 -6.83 -11.48
N SER A 186 5.98 -6.11 -11.49
CA SER A 186 4.69 -6.70 -11.10
C SER A 186 3.55 -6.11 -11.91
N ILE A 187 2.56 -6.92 -12.14
CA ILE A 187 1.26 -6.51 -12.66
C ILE A 187 0.17 -6.98 -11.71
N GLY A 188 -0.86 -6.19 -11.56
CA GLY A 188 -1.97 -6.52 -10.68
C GLY A 188 -3.26 -5.87 -11.11
N ILE A 189 -4.35 -6.44 -10.63
CA ILE A 189 -5.70 -5.90 -10.78
C ILE A 189 -6.21 -5.43 -9.42
N GLY A 190 -7.09 -4.44 -9.44
CA GLY A 190 -7.73 -3.92 -8.24
C GLY A 190 -9.19 -3.63 -8.48
N TYR A 191 -9.97 -3.80 -7.44
CA TYR A 191 -11.36 -3.38 -7.36
C TYR A 191 -11.50 -2.39 -6.23
N LYS A 192 -12.30 -1.34 -6.43
CA LYS A 192 -12.61 -0.34 -5.41
C LYS A 192 -14.12 -0.12 -5.36
N TYR A 193 -14.66 -0.18 -4.16
CA TYR A 193 -16.02 0.22 -3.82
C TYR A 193 -16.00 1.49 -2.98
N LYS A 194 -16.78 2.50 -3.40
CA LYS A 194 -16.99 3.77 -2.70
C LYS A 194 -18.40 3.78 -2.11
N PHE A 195 -18.49 4.11 -0.84
CA PHE A 195 -19.76 4.26 -0.12
C PHE A 195 -20.40 5.62 -0.42
#